data_4e632ba313d881771f5414b7bc014168
#
_entry.id   4e632ba313d881771f5414b7bc014168
#
_cell.length_a   1.000
_cell.length_b   1.000
_cell.length_c   1.000
_cell.angle_alpha   90.00
_cell.angle_beta   90.00
_cell.angle_gamma   90.00
#
_symmetry.space_group_name_H-M   'P 1'
#
loop_
_entity.id
_entity.type
_entity.pdbx_description
1 polymer ?
#
loop_
_entity_poly.entity_id
_entity_poly.type
_entity_poly.pdbx_seq_one_letter_code
_entity_poly.pdbx_strand_id
1 'polypeptide(L)' 'MEEHFFQCPYCWEEISMLLDVSVRHQKYIEDCEVCCNPIEADVAFENGELTLFSAESIDQ' A
#
# COMPACT_ATOMS: atom_id res chain seq x y z
N MET A 1 14.10 -2.31 0.80
CA MET A 1 12.70 -2.09 0.41
C MET A 1 12.10 -3.34 -0.19
N GLU A 2 10.83 -3.55 0.02
CA GLU A 2 10.14 -4.74 -0.44
C GLU A 2 8.97 -4.36 -1.31
N GLU A 3 8.82 -5.02 -2.44
CA GLU A 3 7.68 -4.80 -3.33
C GLU A 3 6.51 -5.66 -2.85
N HIS A 4 5.37 -5.02 -2.65
CA HIS A 4 4.16 -5.71 -2.20
C HIS A 4 3.06 -5.53 -3.23
N PHE A 5 2.44 -6.62 -3.64
CA PHE A 5 1.36 -6.60 -4.62
C PHE A 5 0.01 -6.63 -3.92
N PHE A 6 -0.93 -5.86 -4.44
CA PHE A 6 -2.26 -5.79 -3.86
C PHE A 6 -3.25 -5.31 -4.93
N GLN A 7 -4.54 -5.47 -4.65
CA GLN A 7 -5.58 -5.00 -5.56
C GLN A 7 -5.95 -3.56 -5.28
N CYS A 8 -6.05 -2.77 -6.34
CA CYS A 8 -6.50 -1.39 -6.23
C CYS A 8 -7.96 -1.36 -5.74
N PRO A 9 -8.30 -0.55 -4.72
CA PRO A 9 -9.68 -0.48 -4.24
C PRO A 9 -10.64 0.24 -5.19
N TYR A 10 -10.11 0.85 -6.26
CA TYR A 10 -10.95 1.54 -7.24
C TYR A 10 -11.21 0.68 -8.47
N CYS A 11 -10.15 0.19 -9.09
CA CYS A 11 -10.26 -0.50 -10.39
C CYS A 11 -10.05 -2.01 -10.29
N TRP A 12 -9.66 -2.51 -9.13
CA TRP A 12 -9.47 -3.92 -8.83
C TRP A 12 -8.33 -4.59 -9.61
N GLU A 13 -7.49 -3.79 -10.27
CA GLU A 13 -6.31 -4.31 -10.93
C GLU A 13 -5.20 -4.56 -9.91
N GLU A 14 -4.39 -5.57 -10.18
CA GLU A 14 -3.24 -5.85 -9.32
C GLU A 14 -2.16 -4.82 -9.57
N ILE A 15 -1.73 -4.16 -8.50
CA ILE A 15 -0.68 -3.16 -8.54
C ILE A 15 0.30 -3.46 -7.43
N SER A 16 1.40 -2.74 -7.41
CA SER A 16 2.42 -2.94 -6.38
C SER A 16 2.95 -1.62 -5.86
N MET A 17 3.53 -1.67 -4.69
CA MET A 17 4.24 -0.52 -4.14
C MET A 17 5.45 -0.99 -3.37
N LEU A 18 6.42 -0.10 -3.21
CA LEU A 18 7.63 -0.39 -2.45
C LEU A 18 7.42 0.00 -0.99
N LEU A 19 7.72 -0.93 -0.11
CA LEU A 19 7.57 -0.73 1.33
C LEU A 19 8.94 -0.74 1.99
N ASP A 20 9.13 0.13 2.97
CA ASP A 20 10.38 0.21 3.72
C ASP A 20 10.28 -0.67 4.94
N VAL A 21 10.95 -1.82 4.91
CA VAL A 21 10.87 -2.81 5.99
C VAL A 21 11.54 -2.35 7.28
N SER A 22 12.33 -1.28 7.23
CA SER A 22 12.99 -0.75 8.41
C SER A 22 12.09 0.16 9.24
N VAL A 23 10.95 0.58 8.70
CA VAL A 23 10.00 1.43 9.40
C VAL A 23 8.87 0.57 9.95
N ARG A 24 8.66 0.65 11.26
CA ARG A 24 7.70 -0.22 11.94
C ARG A 24 6.25 0.06 11.56
N HIS A 25 5.92 1.33 11.35
CA HIS A 25 4.58 1.72 10.95
C HIS A 25 4.68 2.84 9.92
N GLN A 26 3.98 2.66 8.81
CA GLN A 26 4.00 3.61 7.71
C GLN A 26 2.58 3.88 7.26
N LYS A 27 2.30 5.14 6.98
CA LYS A 27 1.02 5.53 6.42
C LYS A 27 1.30 6.60 5.39
N TYR A 28 0.90 6.33 4.16
CA TYR A 28 1.14 7.28 3.07
C TYR A 28 0.13 7.08 1.96
N ILE A 29 0.12 8.03 1.06
CA ILE A 29 -0.82 8.03 -0.05
C ILE A 29 -0.06 7.77 -1.34
N GLU A 30 -0.50 6.76 -2.09
CA GLU A 30 0.07 6.39 -3.36
C GLU A 30 -1.02 6.40 -4.42
N ASP A 31 -0.67 6.79 -5.63
CA ASP A 31 -1.61 6.76 -6.74
C ASP A 31 -1.62 5.39 -7.38
N CYS A 32 -2.81 4.93 -7.76
CA CYS A 32 -2.92 3.71 -8.53
C CYS A 32 -2.28 3.94 -9.91
N GLU A 33 -1.44 2.99 -10.33
CA GLU A 33 -0.75 3.12 -11.61
C GLU A 33 -1.65 2.85 -12.81
N VAL A 34 -2.86 2.38 -12.59
CA VAL A 34 -3.83 2.08 -13.65
C VAL A 34 -4.90 3.16 -13.75
N CYS A 35 -5.59 3.45 -12.66
CA CYS A 35 -6.68 4.43 -12.66
C CYS A 35 -6.28 5.80 -12.13
N CYS A 36 -5.07 5.93 -11.60
CA CYS A 36 -4.51 7.20 -11.11
C CYS A 36 -5.30 7.83 -9.96
N ASN A 37 -6.05 7.04 -9.21
CA ASN A 37 -6.76 7.53 -8.04
C ASN A 37 -5.91 7.34 -6.79
N PRO A 38 -6.02 8.24 -5.80
CA PRO A 38 -5.21 8.15 -4.60
C PRO A 38 -5.66 7.02 -3.68
N ILE A 39 -4.71 6.29 -3.15
CA ILE A 39 -4.94 5.17 -2.25
C ILE A 39 -4.20 5.45 -0.94
N GLU A 40 -4.89 5.33 0.17
CA GLU A 40 -4.26 5.45 1.48
C GLU A 40 -3.76 4.08 1.90
N ALA A 41 -2.45 3.96 2.08
CA ALA A 41 -1.82 2.72 2.50
C ALA A 41 -1.38 2.82 3.95
N ASP A 42 -1.75 1.83 4.74
CA ASP A 42 -1.36 1.73 6.14
C ASP A 42 -0.65 0.40 6.31
N VAL A 43 0.62 0.46 6.68
CA VAL A 43 1.50 -0.70 6.68
C VAL A 43 2.24 -0.79 8.00
N ALA A 44 2.34 -1.98 8.56
CA ALA A 44 3.12 -2.22 9.77
C ALA A 44 4.07 -3.38 9.57
N PHE A 45 5.29 -3.21 10.04
CA PHE A 45 6.31 -4.24 10.04
C PHE A 45 6.75 -4.53 11.47
N GLU A 46 7.06 -5.78 11.74
CA GLU A 46 7.59 -6.19 13.02
C GLU A 46 8.68 -7.22 12.79
N ASN A 47 9.88 -6.92 13.29
CA ASN A 47 11.06 -7.77 13.10
C ASN A 47 11.35 -8.03 11.62
N GLY A 48 11.11 -7.03 10.76
CA GLY A 48 11.35 -7.14 9.34
C GLY A 48 10.26 -7.88 8.58
N GLU A 49 9.17 -8.25 9.26
CA GLU A 49 8.06 -8.96 8.62
C GLU A 49 6.83 -8.08 8.55
N LEU A 50 6.11 -8.19 7.45
CA LEU A 50 4.86 -7.46 7.26
C LEU A 50 3.77 -8.06 8.13
N THR A 51 3.27 -7.29 9.10
CA THR A 51 2.22 -7.75 10.00
C THR A 51 0.86 -7.11 9.71
N LEU A 52 0.84 -5.98 9.01
CA LEU A 52 -0.39 -5.30 8.67
C LEU A 52 -0.24 -4.61 7.33
N PHE A 53 -1.20 -4.78 6.47
CA PHE A 53 -1.29 -4.03 5.22
C PHE A 53 -2.75 -3.69 4.96
N SER A 54 -3.01 -2.40 4.72
CA SER A 54 -4.34 -1.92 4.41
C SER A 54 -4.24 -0.89 3.30
N ALA A 55 -5.04 -1.05 2.27
CA ALA A 55 -5.11 -0.09 1.17
C ALA A 55 -6.57 0.29 0.98
N GLU A 56 -6.87 1.56 1.15
CA GLU A 56 -8.24 2.04 1.10
C GLU A 56 -8.38 3.21 0.13
N SER A 57 -9.57 3.31 -0.46
CA SER A 57 -9.89 4.46 -1.28
C SER A 57 -10.21 5.65 -0.37
N ILE A 58 -9.64 6.81 -0.68
CA ILE A 58 -9.90 8.03 0.08
C ILE A 58 -10.75 9.02 -0.69
N ASP A 59 -10.92 8.77 -1.98
CA ASP A 59 -11.77 9.60 -2.84
C ASP A 59 -13.06 8.84 -3.11
N GLN A 60 -14.09 9.21 -2.41
CA GLN A 60 -15.39 8.54 -2.49
C GLN A 60 -16.23 9.07 -3.63
#